data_0bba5de62b036330996282a65f77fef9
#
_entry.id   0bba5de62b036330996282a65f77fef9
#
_cell.length_a   1.000
_cell.length_b   1.000
_cell.length_c   1.000
_cell.angle_alpha   90.00
_cell.angle_beta   90.00
_cell.angle_gamma   90.00
#
_symmetry.space_group_name_H-M   'P 1'
#
loop_
_entity.id
_entity.type
_entity.pdbx_description
1 polymer ?
#
loop_
_entity_poly.entity_id
_entity_poly.type
_entity_poly.pdbx_seq_one_letter_code
_entity_poly.pdbx_strand_id
1 'polypeptide(L)'
;MSGLEGTKTTIELEKEKLSIIRLGSMNSHMIFEKGKRNLNTYATPYGAMTMSVYTQDIDVDYDQNDQPTKIFVDYNIEISGQGVSKNTLNIDVKH
;
A
#
# COMPACT_ATOMS: atom_id res chain seq x y z
N MET A 1 6.08 3.63 23.30
CA MET A 1 5.94 4.24 22.54
C MET A 1 4.74 4.43 22.18
N SER A 2 4.40 5.21 22.10
CA SER A 2 3.17 5.47 21.97
C SER A 2 2.73 6.10 20.76
N GLY A 3 3.57 6.39 19.89
CA GLY A 3 3.20 7.05 18.67
C GLY A 3 2.23 6.28 17.80
N LEU A 4 2.04 5.01 18.11
CA LEU A 4 1.14 4.17 17.36
C LEU A 4 -0.14 3.87 18.07
N GLU A 5 -0.37 4.48 19.21
CA GLU A 5 -1.62 4.29 19.91
C GLU A 5 -2.75 4.83 19.07
N GLY A 6 -3.82 4.06 18.98
CA GLY A 6 -4.97 4.43 18.18
C GLY A 6 -4.82 4.25 16.71
N THR A 7 -3.66 3.77 16.26
CA THR A 7 -3.44 3.49 14.84
C THR A 7 -3.08 2.02 14.67
N LYS A 8 -3.81 1.34 13.82
CA LYS A 8 -3.55 -0.07 13.52
C LYS A 8 -3.34 -0.21 12.02
N THR A 9 -2.25 -0.84 11.65
CA THR A 9 -1.95 -1.10 10.25
C THR A 9 -2.03 -2.60 10.02
N THR A 10 -2.82 -3.01 9.06
CA THR A 10 -2.98 -4.41 8.68
C THR A 10 -2.48 -4.57 7.26
N ILE A 11 -1.64 -5.56 7.04
CA ILE A 11 -1.13 -5.88 5.72
C ILE A 11 -1.63 -7.27 5.36
N GLU A 12 -2.34 -7.38 4.24
CA GLU A 12 -2.79 -8.65 3.73
C GLU A 12 -2.05 -8.91 2.42
N LEU A 13 -1.37 -10.03 2.34
CA LEU A 13 -0.62 -10.41 1.16
C LEU A 13 -1.25 -11.64 0.54
N GLU A 14 -1.71 -11.50 -0.70
CA GLU A 14 -2.19 -12.61 -1.48
C GLU A 14 -1.30 -12.74 -2.71
N LYS A 15 -1.52 -13.76 -3.50
CA LYS A 15 -0.75 -13.96 -4.71
C LYS A 15 -0.95 -12.76 -5.64
N GLU A 16 0.12 -12.01 -5.90
CA GLU A 16 0.13 -10.84 -6.78
C GLU A 16 -0.77 -9.70 -6.32
N LYS A 17 -1.18 -9.71 -5.04
CA LYS A 17 -2.01 -8.65 -4.50
C LYS A 17 -1.57 -8.31 -3.08
N LEU A 18 -1.42 -7.03 -2.81
CA LEU A 18 -1.07 -6.53 -1.48
C LEU A 18 -2.10 -5.50 -1.06
N SER A 19 -2.66 -5.68 0.13
CA SER A 19 -3.59 -4.72 0.70
C SER A 19 -3.00 -4.14 1.97
N ILE A 20 -3.02 -2.83 2.10
CA ILE A 20 -2.59 -2.14 3.31
C ILE A 20 -3.77 -1.37 3.85
N ILE A 21 -4.19 -1.72 5.05
CA ILE A 21 -5.34 -1.09 5.71
C ILE A 21 -4.82 -0.39 6.95
N ARG A 22 -5.08 0.89 7.04
CA ARG A 22 -4.69 1.67 8.20
C ARG A 22 -5.95 2.20 8.89
N LEU A 23 -6.12 1.86 10.15
CA LEU A 23 -7.24 2.28 10.95
C LEU A 23 -6.73 3.13 12.11
N GLY A 24 -7.45 4.17 12.44
CA GLY A 24 -7.07 5.06 13.53
C GLY A 24 -7.66 6.43 13.32
N SER A 25 -6.91 7.49 13.66
CA SER A 25 -7.38 8.85 13.48
C SER A 25 -7.64 9.17 12.01
N MET A 26 -6.93 8.53 11.11
CA MET A 26 -7.17 8.65 9.67
C MET A 26 -7.18 7.25 9.08
N ASN A 27 -8.28 6.90 8.44
CA ASN A 27 -8.41 5.59 7.82
C ASN A 27 -7.96 5.65 6.37
N SER A 28 -7.19 4.67 5.94
CA SER A 28 -6.81 4.55 4.55
C SER A 28 -6.75 3.08 4.15
N HIS A 29 -6.98 2.83 2.89
CA HIS A 29 -6.95 1.48 2.36
C HIS A 29 -6.30 1.55 0.98
N MET A 30 -5.14 0.91 0.83
CA MET A 30 -4.44 0.85 -0.45
C MET A 30 -4.38 -0.58 -0.92
N ILE A 31 -4.69 -0.78 -2.18
CA ILE A 31 -4.63 -2.09 -2.81
C ILE A 31 -3.66 -2.02 -3.97
N PHE A 32 -2.70 -2.93 -3.97
CA PHE A 32 -1.75 -3.07 -5.08
C PHE A 32 -1.97 -4.43 -5.72
N GLU A 33 -2.35 -4.44 -6.97
CA GLU A 33 -2.50 -5.68 -7.74
C GLU A 33 -1.61 -5.59 -8.96
N LYS A 34 -0.71 -6.56 -9.12
CA LYS A 34 0.25 -6.57 -10.22
C LYS A 34 -0.47 -6.53 -11.56
N GLY A 35 -0.07 -5.56 -12.38
CA GLY A 35 -0.64 -5.41 -13.72
C GLY A 35 -2.02 -4.80 -13.77
N LYS A 36 -2.51 -4.28 -12.63
CA LYS A 36 -3.85 -3.71 -12.57
C LYS A 36 -3.83 -2.31 -12.01
N ARG A 37 -4.83 -1.53 -12.36
CA ARG A 37 -5.03 -0.19 -11.85
C ARG A 37 -6.17 -0.23 -10.84
N ASN A 38 -5.93 0.34 -9.67
CA ASN A 38 -6.92 0.42 -8.61
C ASN A 38 -7.16 1.87 -8.24
N LEU A 39 -8.39 2.19 -7.89
CA LEU A 39 -8.73 3.51 -7.37
C LEU A 39 -8.72 3.43 -5.86
N ASN A 40 -7.98 4.34 -5.24
CA ASN A 40 -7.90 4.41 -3.79
C ASN A 40 -8.36 5.79 -3.35
N THR A 41 -9.10 5.82 -2.26
CA THR A 41 -9.61 7.08 -1.71
C THR A 41 -8.93 7.35 -0.39
N TYR A 42 -8.40 8.57 -0.25
CA TYR A 42 -7.79 9.02 0.99
C TYR A 42 -8.66 10.08 1.63
N ALA A 43 -8.88 9.93 2.93
CA ALA A 43 -9.52 10.97 3.70
C ALA A 43 -8.46 12.00 4.11
N THR A 44 -8.69 13.26 3.79
CA THR A 44 -7.80 14.34 4.19
C THR A 44 -8.60 15.38 4.95
N PRO A 45 -7.94 16.30 5.69
CA PRO A 45 -8.66 17.40 6.35
C PRO A 45 -9.44 18.29 5.38
N TYR A 46 -9.08 18.24 4.11
CA TYR A 46 -9.74 19.07 3.09
C TYR A 46 -10.77 18.29 2.28
N GLY A 47 -11.05 17.05 2.67
CA GLY A 47 -12.00 16.20 1.97
C GLY A 47 -11.36 14.93 1.45
N ALA A 48 -12.11 14.12 0.72
CA ALA A 48 -11.61 12.88 0.18
C ALA A 48 -10.92 13.12 -1.15
N MET A 49 -9.76 12.49 -1.34
CA MET A 49 -9.03 12.53 -2.60
C MET A 49 -9.00 11.14 -3.20
N THR A 50 -9.27 11.04 -4.48
CA THR A 50 -9.19 9.76 -5.19
C THR A 50 -7.93 9.73 -6.05
N MET A 51 -7.16 8.67 -5.90
CA MET A 51 -5.95 8.45 -6.68
C MET A 51 -6.05 7.12 -7.42
N SER A 52 -5.51 7.11 -8.64
CA SER A 52 -5.38 5.88 -9.42
C SER A 52 -4.00 5.32 -9.17
N VAL A 53 -3.91 4.07 -8.77
CA VAL A 53 -2.64 3.41 -8.52
C VAL A 53 -2.50 2.24 -9.49
N TYR A 54 -1.48 2.29 -10.34
CA TYR A 54 -1.17 1.21 -11.25
C TYR A 54 0.06 0.50 -10.72
N THR A 55 -0.06 -0.77 -10.40
CA THR A 55 1.03 -1.56 -9.85
C THR A 55 1.73 -2.29 -10.99
N GLN A 56 3.00 -1.95 -11.21
CA GLN A 56 3.77 -2.57 -12.27
C GLN A 56 4.34 -3.90 -11.81
N ASP A 57 4.81 -3.99 -10.59
CA ASP A 57 5.42 -5.20 -10.10
C ASP A 57 5.31 -5.30 -8.58
N ILE A 58 5.23 -6.52 -8.09
CA ILE A 58 5.27 -6.82 -6.66
C ILE A 58 6.23 -7.98 -6.48
N ASP A 59 7.29 -7.75 -5.71
CA ASP A 59 8.25 -8.79 -5.37
C ASP A 59 8.19 -9.06 -3.88
N VAL A 60 8.16 -10.31 -3.51
CA VAL A 60 8.12 -10.71 -2.11
C VAL A 60 9.24 -11.71 -1.87
N ASP A 61 10.07 -11.42 -0.87
CA ASP A 61 11.10 -12.36 -0.44
C ASP A 61 10.57 -13.16 0.74
N TYR A 62 10.84 -14.45 0.72
CA TYR A 62 10.38 -15.38 1.76
C TYR A 62 11.58 -15.99 2.48
N ASP A 63 11.40 -16.32 3.75
CA ASP A 63 12.41 -16.99 4.51
C ASP A 63 12.27 -18.54 4.36
N GLN A 64 13.02 -19.27 5.18
CA GLN A 64 13.01 -20.73 5.10
C GLN A 64 11.67 -21.35 5.49
N ASN A 65 10.85 -20.60 6.20
CA ASN A 65 9.54 -21.07 6.64
C ASN A 65 8.42 -20.55 5.75
N ASP A 66 8.75 -20.05 4.57
CA ASP A 66 7.80 -19.46 3.64
C ASP A 66 7.07 -18.25 4.23
N GLN A 67 7.72 -17.54 5.14
CA GLN A 67 7.19 -16.32 5.69
C GLN A 67 7.74 -15.11 4.94
N PRO A 68 6.92 -14.15 4.56
CA PRO A 68 7.42 -12.98 3.85
C PRO A 68 8.35 -12.16 4.75
N THR A 69 9.50 -11.78 4.20
CA THR A 69 10.50 -10.97 4.91
C THR A 69 10.61 -9.58 4.34
N LYS A 70 10.48 -9.46 3.03
CA LYS A 70 10.54 -8.16 2.37
C LYS A 70 9.49 -8.11 1.28
N ILE A 71 8.84 -6.98 1.14
CA ILE A 71 7.87 -6.75 0.08
C ILE A 71 8.31 -5.50 -0.67
N PHE A 72 8.44 -5.61 -1.98
CA PHE A 72 8.78 -4.49 -2.84
C PHE A 72 7.65 -4.28 -3.84
N VAL A 73 7.18 -3.05 -3.95
CA VAL A 73 6.12 -2.70 -4.89
C VAL A 73 6.59 -1.55 -5.77
N ASP A 74 6.49 -1.74 -7.08
CA ASP A 74 6.77 -0.70 -8.05
C ASP A 74 5.44 -0.24 -8.63
N TYR A 75 5.08 1.00 -8.39
CA TYR A 75 3.76 1.48 -8.77
C TYR A 75 3.80 2.93 -9.22
N ASN A 76 2.77 3.31 -9.99
CA ASN A 76 2.58 4.68 -10.41
C ASN A 76 1.30 5.22 -9.79
N ILE A 77 1.35 6.47 -9.36
CA ILE A 77 0.19 7.16 -8.85
C ILE A 77 -0.22 8.23 -9.86
N GLU A 78 -1.49 8.21 -10.22
CA GLU A 78 -2.05 9.23 -11.08
C GLU A 78 -3.14 9.98 -10.33
N ILE A 79 -2.95 11.27 -10.18
CA ILE A 79 -3.94 12.15 -9.57
C ILE A 79 -4.50 13.02 -10.68
N SER A 80 -5.83 13.09 -10.76
CA SER A 80 -6.49 13.84 -11.81
C SER A 80 -5.97 15.28 -11.87
N GLY A 81 -5.49 15.67 -13.02
CA GLY A 81 -4.95 17.02 -13.23
C GLY A 81 -3.53 17.23 -12.76
N GLN A 82 -2.89 16.22 -12.16
CA GLN A 82 -1.55 16.35 -11.60
C GLN A 82 -0.50 15.53 -12.33
N GLY A 83 -0.91 14.66 -13.24
CA GLY A 83 0.02 13.79 -13.94
C GLY A 83 0.30 12.50 -13.21
N VAL A 84 1.37 11.83 -13.63
CA VAL A 84 1.71 10.49 -13.12
C VAL A 84 3.04 10.56 -12.39
N SER A 85 3.09 9.98 -11.19
CA SER A 85 4.30 9.86 -10.40
C SER A 85 4.71 8.40 -10.29
N LYS A 86 6.01 8.11 -10.44
CA LYS A 86 6.53 6.78 -10.23
C LYS A 86 6.98 6.64 -8.79
N ASN A 87 6.61 5.56 -8.16
CA ASN A 87 6.91 5.34 -6.75
C ASN A 87 7.32 3.90 -6.50
N THR A 88 8.07 3.70 -5.44
CA THR A 88 8.40 2.36 -4.97
C THR A 88 8.10 2.28 -3.49
N LEU A 89 7.68 1.12 -3.05
CA LEU A 89 7.41 0.86 -1.65
C LEU A 89 8.22 -0.35 -1.21
N ASN A 90 8.95 -0.19 -0.12
CA ASN A 90 9.70 -1.30 0.47
C ASN A 90 9.18 -1.53 1.88
N ILE A 91 8.82 -2.76 2.17
CA ILE A 91 8.32 -3.13 3.48
C ILE A 91 9.21 -4.23 4.02
N ASP A 92 9.75 -4.03 5.21
CA ASP A 92 10.46 -5.07 5.94
C ASP A 92 9.49 -5.68 6.93
N VAL A 93 9.30 -6.98 6.83
CA VAL A 93 8.39 -7.69 7.72
C VAL A 93 9.21 -8.36 8.81
N LYS A 94 8.90 -8.04 10.04
CA LYS A 94 9.57 -8.64 11.19
C LYS A 94 8.63 -9.59 11.88
N HIS A 95 9.16 -10.72 12.23
CA HIS A 95 8.40 -11.78 12.90
C HIS A 95 8.80 -11.92 14.37
#